data_007f0ae98e4e7e1571a71b67699b208a
#
_entry.id   007f0ae98e4e7e1571a71b67699b208a
#
_cell.length_a   1.000
_cell.length_b   1.000
_cell.length_c   1.000
_cell.angle_alpha   90.00
_cell.angle_beta   90.00
_cell.angle_gamma   90.00
#
_symmetry.space_group_name_H-M   'P 1'
#
loop_
_entity.id
_entity.type
_entity.pdbx_description
1 polymer ?
#
loop_
_entity_poly.entity_id
_entity_poly.type
_entity_poly.pdbx_seq_one_letter_code
_entity_poly.pdbx_strand_id
1 'polypeptide(L)'
;ACFVFAAGACVDILLLAMLRKNVRDHERSGEQPMEPPTPAEVHPVPITKETVEETVCPIPGISLGKIHDIGRRDYQQDSFGQTAVLRNTGILAVLADGMGGLSGGERVSQKIVMEALTFGSTLQANQVPTALPGMVAGINRAVNQMLGPKGLYTSGSTVVSALITGNALRWISVGDSRVYLYRDDQLSQLSRDHDLLQDWMPDILDGKRSMAEALRDPNGRKLTSFIGMGELRHVDYNRTPIPLLPGDRVLLMSDGVYGTVSDAEMAAILRDCGSVQLAGSH
;
A
#
# COMPACT_ATOMS: atom_id res chain seq x y z
N ALA A 1 0.12 2.86 5.45
CA ALA A 1 0.63 3.87 4.51
C ALA A 1 -0.29 4.03 3.30
N CYS A 2 -0.34 5.18 2.70
CA CYS A 2 -1.18 5.48 1.54
C CYS A 2 -0.46 6.43 0.57
N PHE A 3 -0.62 6.24 -0.75
CA PHE A 3 -0.16 7.16 -1.78
C PHE A 3 -1.34 7.69 -2.60
N VAL A 4 -1.34 8.96 -2.92
CA VAL A 4 -2.34 9.59 -3.79
C VAL A 4 -1.67 10.32 -4.93
N PHE A 5 -2.18 10.12 -6.14
CA PHE A 5 -1.72 10.81 -7.33
C PHE A 5 -2.88 11.55 -8.00
N ALA A 6 -2.64 12.75 -8.45
CA ALA A 6 -3.64 13.55 -9.11
C ALA A 6 -3.14 14.15 -10.47
N ALA A 7 -3.88 14.19 -11.64
CA ALA A 7 -3.49 14.62 -13.00
C ALA A 7 -4.26 15.85 -13.52
N GLY A 8 -3.56 16.80 -14.17
CA GLY A 8 -4.16 17.99 -14.76
C GLY A 8 -3.60 19.27 -14.18
N ALA A 9 -4.13 20.45 -14.44
CA ALA A 9 -3.57 21.72 -14.02
C ALA A 9 -3.29 21.85 -12.50
N CYS A 10 -3.67 20.85 -11.72
CA CYS A 10 -3.15 20.37 -10.43
C CYS A 10 -3.75 19.01 -10.16
N VAL A 11 -2.91 18.03 -10.00
CA VAL A 11 -3.28 16.69 -9.60
C VAL A 11 -2.64 16.42 -8.26
N ASP A 12 -3.44 16.24 -7.23
CA ASP A 12 -3.01 16.04 -5.86
C ASP A 12 -2.88 14.55 -5.53
N ILE A 13 -1.83 14.19 -4.83
CA ILE A 13 -1.59 12.82 -4.37
C ILE A 13 -1.65 12.80 -2.86
N LEU A 14 -2.56 12.02 -2.30
CA LEU A 14 -2.71 11.86 -0.87
C LEU A 14 -2.21 10.52 -0.40
N LEU A 15 -1.35 10.55 0.59
CA LEU A 15 -0.91 9.40 1.34
C LEU A 15 -1.61 9.42 2.68
N LEU A 16 -2.57 8.57 2.91
CA LEU A 16 -3.22 8.47 4.20
C LEU A 16 -2.78 7.21 4.92
N ALA A 17 -1.94 7.38 5.96
CA ALA A 17 -1.96 6.49 7.09
C ALA A 17 -2.72 7.21 8.19
N MET A 18 -3.98 6.89 8.40
CA MET A 18 -4.73 7.52 9.45
C MET A 18 -4.71 6.77 10.72
N LEU A 19 -4.40 7.52 11.74
CA LEU A 19 -4.89 7.30 13.06
C LEU A 19 -5.89 8.32 13.47
N ARG A 20 -7.01 7.80 13.86
CA ARG A 20 -7.77 8.36 14.97
C ARG A 20 -8.47 7.25 15.72
N LYS A 21 -8.07 6.99 16.81
CA LYS A 21 -8.19 7.33 18.07
C LYS A 21 -9.45 7.89 18.62
N ASN A 22 -10.06 7.17 19.43
CA ASN A 22 -10.74 7.74 20.57
C ASN A 22 -9.79 7.80 21.74
N VAL A 23 -9.44 9.01 22.13
CA VAL A 23 -9.00 9.30 23.48
C VAL A 23 -10.23 9.41 24.32
N ARG A 24 -10.49 8.39 25.13
CA ARG A 24 -11.06 8.55 26.46
C ARG A 24 -10.75 7.31 27.28
N ASP A 25 -10.02 7.64 28.35
CA ASP A 25 -10.05 7.00 29.66
C ASP A 25 -9.47 5.57 29.81
N HIS A 26 -8.26 5.45 30.38
CA HIS A 26 -8.14 5.18 31.79
C HIS A 26 -6.70 5.27 32.26
N GLU A 27 -6.44 6.23 33.13
CA GLU A 27 -5.37 6.15 34.11
C GLU A 27 -5.58 4.95 35.03
N ARG A 28 -4.53 4.19 35.26
CA ARG A 28 -4.11 3.74 36.61
C ARG A 28 -2.90 2.81 36.56
N SER A 29 -1.83 3.37 37.01
CA SER A 29 -0.91 2.89 38.06
C SER A 29 -0.36 1.45 38.07
N GLY A 30 0.96 1.34 38.16
CA GLY A 30 1.65 0.19 38.73
C GLY A 30 3.12 0.12 38.40
N GLU A 31 3.96 0.51 39.33
CA GLU A 31 5.41 0.53 39.31
C GLU A 31 6.08 -0.84 39.22
N GLN A 32 7.18 -0.86 38.42
CA GLN A 32 8.53 -1.43 38.62
C GLN A 32 8.73 -2.95 38.92
N PRO A 33 9.91 -3.53 38.68
CA PRO A 33 11.26 -2.96 38.63
C PRO A 33 12.18 -3.38 37.43
N MET A 34 13.28 -2.64 37.31
CA MET A 34 14.36 -2.66 36.37
C MET A 34 15.36 -3.80 36.61
N GLU A 35 15.87 -4.44 35.53
CA GLU A 35 17.11 -5.22 35.54
C GLU A 35 18.02 -4.88 34.33
N PRO A 36 19.32 -5.19 34.39
CA PRO A 36 20.36 -4.37 33.79
C PRO A 36 20.74 -4.73 32.35
N PRO A 37 21.55 -3.88 31.66
CA PRO A 37 21.72 -3.89 30.22
C PRO A 37 22.71 -4.95 29.73
N THR A 38 22.36 -5.59 28.63
CA THR A 38 23.25 -6.43 27.82
C THR A 38 23.53 -5.75 26.46
N PRO A 39 24.63 -6.07 25.77
CA PRO A 39 25.31 -5.14 24.85
C PRO A 39 24.55 -4.82 23.57
N ALA A 40 24.81 -3.61 23.06
CA ALA A 40 24.25 -2.95 21.93
C ALA A 40 24.02 -3.82 20.68
N GLU A 41 22.77 -4.21 20.46
CA GLU A 41 22.24 -4.44 19.13
C GLU A 41 21.75 -3.09 18.58
N VAL A 42 22.16 -2.76 17.37
CA VAL A 42 21.70 -1.56 16.67
C VAL A 42 20.22 -1.75 16.34
N HIS A 43 19.36 -1.29 17.22
CA HIS A 43 17.94 -1.21 16.96
C HIS A 43 17.66 -0.06 15.99
N PRO A 44 16.84 -0.27 14.94
CA PRO A 44 16.36 0.85 14.15
C PRO A 44 15.59 1.82 15.06
N VAL A 45 15.89 3.11 14.92
CA VAL A 45 15.25 4.17 15.70
C VAL A 45 13.73 4.10 15.47
N PRO A 46 12.89 3.98 16.51
CA PRO A 46 11.45 4.00 16.34
C PRO A 46 11.04 5.34 15.73
N ILE A 47 10.33 5.31 14.62
CA ILE A 47 9.72 6.50 14.04
C ILE A 47 8.53 6.85 14.94
N THR A 48 8.72 7.80 15.85
CA THR A 48 7.75 8.16 16.89
C THR A 48 6.86 9.33 16.50
N LYS A 49 6.81 9.74 15.23
CA LYS A 49 5.98 10.86 14.77
C LYS A 49 5.38 10.58 13.41
N GLU A 50 4.11 10.99 13.26
CA GLU A 50 3.46 11.19 11.98
C GLU A 50 4.37 12.04 11.07
N THR A 51 4.75 11.49 9.94
CA THR A 51 5.54 12.20 8.94
C THR A 51 4.66 12.46 7.74
N VAL A 52 4.23 13.71 7.60
CA VAL A 52 3.59 14.21 6.38
C VAL A 52 4.70 14.81 5.52
N GLU A 53 5.01 14.19 4.41
CA GLU A 53 6.00 14.71 3.46
C GLU A 53 5.31 15.17 2.18
N GLU A 54 5.38 16.47 1.87
CA GLU A 54 5.16 16.93 0.51
C GLU A 54 6.43 16.67 -0.29
N THR A 55 6.29 15.85 -1.31
CA THR A 55 7.39 15.62 -2.24
C THR A 55 7.10 16.38 -3.53
N VAL A 56 8.00 17.26 -3.91
CA VAL A 56 7.93 17.90 -5.22
C VAL A 56 8.03 16.82 -6.29
N CYS A 57 6.92 16.55 -6.96
CA CYS A 57 6.93 15.63 -8.10
C CYS A 57 7.66 16.30 -9.25
N PRO A 58 8.69 15.69 -9.84
CA PRO A 58 9.42 16.27 -10.96
C PRO A 58 8.61 16.29 -12.26
N ILE A 59 7.36 15.79 -12.25
CA ILE A 59 6.51 15.67 -13.42
C ILE A 59 5.47 16.79 -13.39
N PRO A 60 5.44 17.66 -14.41
CA PRO A 60 4.45 18.72 -14.49
C PRO A 60 3.02 18.19 -14.42
N GLY A 61 2.19 18.82 -13.58
CA GLY A 61 0.78 18.47 -13.43
C GLY A 61 0.51 17.25 -12.54
N ILE A 62 1.50 16.74 -11.82
CA ILE A 62 1.33 15.70 -10.81
C ILE A 62 1.80 16.22 -9.45
N SER A 63 0.94 16.14 -8.44
CA SER A 63 1.30 16.36 -7.03
C SER A 63 1.39 15.00 -6.32
N LEU A 64 2.28 14.90 -5.32
CA LEU A 64 2.54 13.66 -4.58
C LEU A 64 2.53 13.93 -3.08
N GLY A 65 1.66 13.27 -2.34
CA GLY A 65 1.65 13.27 -0.88
C GLY A 65 1.87 11.89 -0.32
N LYS A 66 2.52 11.82 0.85
CA LYS A 66 2.80 10.59 1.59
C LYS A 66 2.48 10.80 3.05
N ILE A 67 1.84 9.81 3.65
CA ILE A 67 1.63 9.78 5.09
C ILE A 67 2.01 8.41 5.60
N HIS A 68 2.75 8.42 6.67
CA HIS A 68 3.25 7.23 7.34
C HIS A 68 3.09 7.41 8.84
N ASP A 69 2.29 6.57 9.46
CA ASP A 69 2.06 6.55 10.90
C ASP A 69 2.18 5.11 11.41
N ILE A 70 2.84 4.94 12.54
CA ILE A 70 3.02 3.63 13.18
C ILE A 70 1.74 3.12 13.86
N GLY A 71 0.84 4.02 14.15
CA GLY A 71 -0.38 3.68 14.84
C GLY A 71 -0.17 3.20 16.27
N ARG A 72 -0.84 2.10 16.59
CA ARG A 72 -0.73 1.42 17.88
C ARG A 72 0.26 0.25 17.86
N ARG A 73 1.00 0.09 16.78
CA ARG A 73 1.99 -0.99 16.64
C ARG A 73 3.32 -0.58 17.28
N ASP A 74 4.09 -1.54 17.78
CA ASP A 74 5.41 -1.28 18.37
C ASP A 74 6.46 -0.96 17.29
N TYR A 75 6.25 -1.40 16.05
CA TYR A 75 7.15 -1.18 14.90
C TYR A 75 6.37 -1.15 13.59
N GLN A 76 6.91 -0.44 12.62
CA GLN A 76 6.32 -0.28 11.30
C GLN A 76 6.85 -1.33 10.33
N GLN A 77 5.94 -2.01 9.64
CA GLN A 77 6.27 -3.00 8.62
C GLN A 77 5.92 -2.55 7.20
N ASP A 78 5.18 -1.45 7.07
CA ASP A 78 4.89 -0.84 5.77
C ASP A 78 6.13 -0.15 5.22
N SER A 79 6.34 -0.29 3.93
CA SER A 79 7.34 0.44 3.17
C SER A 79 6.73 1.01 1.90
N PHE A 80 7.23 2.16 1.48
CA PHE A 80 6.76 2.78 0.25
C PHE A 80 7.86 3.60 -0.41
N GLY A 81 7.69 3.85 -1.70
CA GLY A 81 8.61 4.68 -2.45
C GLY A 81 8.04 5.10 -3.80
N GLN A 82 8.68 6.08 -4.40
CA GLN A 82 8.38 6.51 -5.77
C GLN A 82 9.66 6.87 -6.49
N THR A 83 9.61 6.76 -7.81
CA THR A 83 10.69 7.19 -8.70
C THR A 83 10.13 7.75 -10.00
N ALA A 84 10.77 8.78 -10.51
CA ALA A 84 10.51 9.24 -11.86
C ALA A 84 10.99 8.19 -12.87
N VAL A 85 10.22 7.99 -13.92
CA VAL A 85 10.52 7.02 -14.98
C VAL A 85 10.57 7.71 -16.34
N LEU A 86 11.14 7.05 -17.35
CA LEU A 86 11.15 7.51 -18.74
C LEU A 86 11.68 8.95 -18.88
N ARG A 87 12.83 9.26 -18.27
CA ARG A 87 13.44 10.60 -18.27
C ARG A 87 12.50 11.69 -17.72
N ASN A 88 11.83 11.42 -16.60
CA ASN A 88 10.90 12.33 -15.93
C ASN A 88 9.61 12.64 -16.73
N THR A 89 9.16 11.71 -17.59
CA THR A 89 7.85 11.84 -18.25
C THR A 89 6.78 10.93 -17.64
N GLY A 90 7.12 10.19 -16.59
CA GLY A 90 6.22 9.34 -15.84
C GLY A 90 6.71 9.12 -14.42
N ILE A 91 5.85 8.56 -13.57
CA ILE A 91 6.13 8.22 -12.18
C ILE A 91 5.70 6.80 -11.88
N LEU A 92 6.53 6.08 -11.14
CA LEU A 92 6.21 4.82 -10.51
C LEU A 92 6.14 5.02 -9.01
N ALA A 93 5.03 4.64 -8.40
CA ALA A 93 4.88 4.57 -6.96
C ALA A 93 4.59 3.14 -6.53
N VAL A 94 5.07 2.75 -5.37
CA VAL A 94 4.91 1.43 -4.79
C VAL A 94 4.69 1.53 -3.29
N LEU A 95 3.79 0.69 -2.79
CA LEU A 95 3.54 0.48 -1.36
C LEU A 95 3.54 -1.01 -1.09
N ALA A 96 4.10 -1.41 0.03
CA ALA A 96 4.22 -2.78 0.50
C ALA A 96 3.94 -2.84 2.00
N ASP A 97 2.94 -3.62 2.40
CA ASP A 97 2.60 -3.90 3.80
C ASP A 97 3.24 -5.23 4.20
N GLY A 98 4.21 -5.16 5.09
CA GLY A 98 5.00 -6.30 5.52
C GLY A 98 4.29 -7.11 6.59
N MET A 99 4.34 -8.44 6.48
CA MET A 99 3.78 -9.36 7.45
C MET A 99 4.80 -10.43 7.87
N GLY A 100 4.73 -10.82 9.13
CA GLY A 100 5.62 -11.82 9.72
C GLY A 100 6.22 -11.36 11.05
N GLY A 101 6.61 -12.32 11.89
CA GLY A 101 7.21 -12.02 13.19
C GLY A 101 8.64 -11.46 13.09
N LEU A 102 9.08 -10.72 14.15
CA LEU A 102 10.46 -10.28 14.37
C LEU A 102 11.17 -9.72 13.12
N SER A 103 10.79 -8.53 12.69
CA SER A 103 11.42 -7.80 11.55
C SER A 103 11.39 -8.51 10.18
N GLY A 104 10.77 -9.67 10.06
CA GLY A 104 10.70 -10.39 8.79
C GLY A 104 9.88 -9.65 7.74
N GLY A 105 8.71 -9.13 8.11
CA GLY A 105 7.83 -8.34 7.23
C GLY A 105 8.47 -7.04 6.76
N GLU A 106 9.08 -6.28 7.67
CA GLU A 106 9.79 -5.05 7.35
C GLU A 106 10.88 -5.26 6.30
N ARG A 107 11.71 -6.29 6.46
CA ARG A 107 12.77 -6.61 5.49
C ARG A 107 12.21 -6.97 4.12
N VAL A 108 11.06 -7.65 4.08
CA VAL A 108 10.41 -8.00 2.82
C VAL A 108 9.82 -6.76 2.15
N SER A 109 9.08 -5.93 2.88
CA SER A 109 8.49 -4.71 2.33
C SER A 109 9.55 -3.72 1.82
N GLN A 110 10.65 -3.53 2.56
CA GLN A 110 11.80 -2.72 2.13
C GLN A 110 12.44 -3.28 0.86
N LYS A 111 12.63 -4.62 0.77
CA LYS A 111 13.17 -5.25 -0.42
C LYS A 111 12.29 -5.05 -1.64
N ILE A 112 10.96 -5.15 -1.49
CA ILE A 112 9.98 -4.90 -2.55
C ILE A 112 10.13 -3.47 -3.08
N VAL A 113 10.14 -2.49 -2.19
CA VAL A 113 10.26 -1.07 -2.58
C VAL A 113 11.58 -0.83 -3.31
N MET A 114 12.70 -1.32 -2.78
CA MET A 114 14.01 -1.16 -3.42
C MET A 114 14.05 -1.77 -4.83
N GLU A 115 13.53 -2.97 -5.02
CA GLU A 115 13.47 -3.61 -6.33
C GLU A 115 12.56 -2.85 -7.31
N ALA A 116 11.40 -2.37 -6.84
CA ALA A 116 10.48 -1.59 -7.66
C ALA A 116 11.11 -0.27 -8.12
N LEU A 117 11.79 0.45 -7.23
CA LEU A 117 12.46 1.72 -7.57
C LEU A 117 13.62 1.49 -8.54
N THR A 118 14.39 0.42 -8.34
CA THR A 118 15.46 0.01 -9.25
C THR A 118 14.91 -0.30 -10.64
N PHE A 119 13.83 -1.09 -10.70
CA PHE A 119 13.15 -1.39 -11.96
C PHE A 119 12.66 -0.10 -12.66
N GLY A 120 11.99 0.78 -11.90
CA GLY A 120 11.47 2.04 -12.43
C GLY A 120 12.55 2.94 -13.01
N SER A 121 13.71 3.04 -12.35
CA SER A 121 14.84 3.87 -12.80
C SER A 121 15.43 3.42 -14.15
N THR A 122 15.26 2.15 -14.50
CA THR A 122 15.78 1.55 -15.75
C THR A 122 14.71 1.29 -16.81
N LEU A 123 13.44 1.62 -16.52
CA LEU A 123 12.30 1.34 -17.38
C LEU A 123 12.44 2.03 -18.75
N GLN A 124 12.23 1.26 -19.83
CA GLN A 124 12.22 1.75 -21.19
C GLN A 124 10.78 1.91 -21.70
N ALA A 125 10.56 2.85 -22.63
CA ALA A 125 9.23 3.17 -23.16
C ALA A 125 8.51 1.97 -23.79
N ASN A 126 9.23 1.10 -24.49
CA ASN A 126 8.67 -0.11 -25.10
C ASN A 126 8.25 -1.19 -24.09
N GLN A 127 8.72 -1.11 -22.84
CA GLN A 127 8.37 -2.03 -21.78
C GLN A 127 7.12 -1.63 -21.01
N VAL A 128 6.66 -0.38 -21.11
CA VAL A 128 5.55 0.18 -20.33
C VAL A 128 4.29 -0.69 -20.36
N PRO A 129 3.86 -1.31 -21.48
CA PRO A 129 2.65 -2.14 -21.50
C PRO A 129 2.70 -3.36 -20.57
N THR A 130 3.87 -3.92 -20.33
CA THR A 130 4.10 -5.12 -19.49
C THR A 130 4.94 -4.84 -18.26
N ALA A 131 5.23 -3.59 -17.97
CA ALA A 131 6.16 -3.17 -16.92
C ALA A 131 5.77 -3.75 -15.54
N LEU A 132 4.55 -3.50 -15.09
CA LEU A 132 4.13 -3.85 -13.75
C LEU A 132 4.09 -5.38 -13.51
N PRO A 133 3.51 -6.22 -14.38
CA PRO A 133 3.60 -7.68 -14.22
C PRO A 133 5.05 -8.19 -14.23
N GLY A 134 5.89 -7.65 -15.10
CA GLY A 134 7.33 -7.99 -15.16
C GLY A 134 8.07 -7.61 -13.87
N MET A 135 7.80 -6.43 -13.35
CA MET A 135 8.32 -5.93 -12.08
C MET A 135 7.94 -6.86 -10.91
N VAL A 136 6.65 -7.15 -10.75
CA VAL A 136 6.16 -8.02 -9.66
C VAL A 136 6.74 -9.43 -9.75
N ALA A 137 6.84 -10.00 -10.94
CA ALA A 137 7.48 -11.30 -11.14
C ALA A 137 8.98 -11.28 -10.76
N GLY A 138 9.68 -10.19 -11.05
CA GLY A 138 11.08 -9.96 -10.64
C GLY A 138 11.21 -9.84 -9.13
N ILE A 139 10.38 -9.00 -8.51
CA ILE A 139 10.32 -8.79 -7.07
C ILE A 139 10.06 -10.11 -6.34
N ASN A 140 9.05 -10.87 -6.77
CA ASN A 140 8.72 -12.14 -6.12
C ASN A 140 9.89 -13.13 -6.16
N ARG A 141 10.60 -13.22 -7.29
CA ARG A 141 11.83 -14.04 -7.36
C ARG A 141 12.90 -13.57 -6.40
N ALA A 142 13.16 -12.27 -6.35
CA ALA A 142 14.20 -11.70 -5.47
C ALA A 142 13.87 -11.92 -3.99
N VAL A 143 12.61 -11.73 -3.59
CA VAL A 143 12.16 -11.98 -2.21
C VAL A 143 12.21 -13.47 -1.87
N ASN A 144 11.74 -14.36 -2.74
CA ASN A 144 11.81 -15.80 -2.52
C ASN A 144 13.27 -16.29 -2.37
N GLN A 145 14.20 -15.73 -3.14
CA GLN A 145 15.63 -15.99 -2.99
C GLN A 145 16.19 -15.50 -1.65
N MET A 146 15.79 -14.29 -1.24
CA MET A 146 16.19 -13.70 0.05
C MET A 146 15.68 -14.52 1.24
N LEU A 147 14.43 -14.99 1.18
CA LEU A 147 13.82 -15.79 2.25
C LEU A 147 14.36 -17.22 2.30
N GLY A 148 14.70 -17.77 1.14
CA GLY A 148 15.07 -19.18 1.01
C GLY A 148 13.93 -20.15 1.36
N PRO A 149 14.10 -21.46 1.20
CA PRO A 149 13.02 -22.43 1.37
C PRO A 149 12.38 -22.45 2.77
N LYS A 150 13.16 -22.09 3.81
CA LYS A 150 12.66 -22.07 5.20
C LYS A 150 11.89 -20.81 5.56
N GLY A 151 12.10 -19.72 4.81
CA GLY A 151 11.46 -18.44 5.05
C GLY A 151 10.15 -18.24 4.26
N LEU A 152 9.90 -19.06 3.24
CA LEU A 152 8.64 -19.02 2.51
C LEU A 152 7.46 -19.25 3.45
N TYR A 153 6.39 -18.49 3.27
CA TYR A 153 5.17 -18.49 4.11
C TYR A 153 5.34 -18.05 5.57
N THR A 154 6.56 -17.76 6.03
CA THR A 154 6.81 -17.28 7.40
C THR A 154 6.90 -15.77 7.48
N SER A 155 7.34 -15.15 6.40
CA SER A 155 7.39 -13.71 6.21
C SER A 155 7.01 -13.38 4.78
N GLY A 156 6.37 -12.24 4.60
CA GLY A 156 5.92 -11.82 3.28
C GLY A 156 5.49 -10.36 3.30
N SER A 157 4.92 -9.92 2.21
CA SER A 157 4.35 -8.58 2.11
C SER A 157 3.32 -8.53 0.99
N THR A 158 2.36 -7.62 1.12
CA THR A 158 1.57 -7.16 -0.01
C THR A 158 2.44 -6.33 -0.95
N VAL A 159 1.95 -6.04 -2.12
CA VAL A 159 2.47 -4.97 -2.99
C VAL A 159 1.35 -4.36 -3.81
N VAL A 160 1.26 -3.04 -3.79
CA VAL A 160 0.47 -2.26 -4.75
C VAL A 160 1.36 -1.23 -5.41
N SER A 161 1.14 -1.02 -6.71
CA SER A 161 1.94 -0.06 -7.46
C SER A 161 1.08 0.65 -8.52
N ALA A 162 1.40 1.93 -8.74
CA ALA A 162 0.83 2.74 -9.81
C ALA A 162 1.95 3.28 -10.69
N LEU A 163 1.80 3.11 -11.99
CA LEU A 163 2.65 3.67 -13.03
C LEU A 163 1.83 4.66 -13.85
N ILE A 164 2.17 5.94 -13.75
CA ILE A 164 1.55 7.00 -14.56
C ILE A 164 2.56 7.45 -15.62
N THR A 165 2.15 7.39 -16.88
CA THR A 165 2.94 7.86 -18.02
C THR A 165 2.04 8.74 -18.89
N GLY A 166 2.40 10.04 -19.01
CA GLY A 166 1.46 11.03 -19.52
C GLY A 166 0.20 11.09 -18.65
N ASN A 167 -0.97 10.87 -19.24
CA ASN A 167 -2.25 10.76 -18.54
C ASN A 167 -2.76 9.31 -18.39
N ALA A 168 -1.90 8.32 -18.59
CA ALA A 168 -2.30 6.91 -18.56
C ALA A 168 -1.87 6.25 -17.24
N LEU A 169 -2.85 5.81 -16.45
CA LEU A 169 -2.65 5.03 -15.23
C LEU A 169 -2.60 3.54 -15.54
N ARG A 170 -1.54 2.91 -15.11
CA ARG A 170 -1.45 1.45 -14.91
C ARG A 170 -1.25 1.15 -13.46
N TRP A 171 -1.86 0.07 -12.98
CA TRP A 171 -1.72 -0.36 -11.59
C TRP A 171 -1.60 -1.88 -11.50
N ILE A 172 -1.06 -2.36 -10.39
CA ILE A 172 -0.93 -3.77 -10.04
C ILE A 172 -1.09 -3.95 -8.53
N SER A 173 -1.67 -5.08 -8.13
CA SER A 173 -1.85 -5.45 -6.72
C SER A 173 -1.57 -6.93 -6.51
N VAL A 174 -0.92 -7.25 -5.37
CA VAL A 174 -0.81 -8.59 -4.78
C VAL A 174 -1.00 -8.45 -3.28
N GLY A 175 -2.00 -9.14 -2.74
CA GLY A 175 -2.40 -9.02 -1.34
C GLY A 175 -3.69 -8.24 -1.17
N ASP A 176 -3.88 -7.63 0.00
CA ASP A 176 -5.06 -6.85 0.37
C ASP A 176 -4.80 -5.34 0.49
N SER A 177 -3.57 -4.87 0.27
CA SER A 177 -3.36 -3.45 0.03
C SER A 177 -4.08 -3.01 -1.24
N ARG A 178 -4.63 -1.81 -1.26
CA ARG A 178 -5.62 -1.40 -2.26
C ARG A 178 -5.17 -0.23 -3.13
N VAL A 179 -5.66 -0.23 -4.36
CA VAL A 179 -5.58 0.89 -5.31
C VAL A 179 -6.98 1.46 -5.48
N TYR A 180 -7.12 2.77 -5.29
CA TYR A 180 -8.37 3.50 -5.53
C TYR A 180 -8.18 4.60 -6.57
N LEU A 181 -9.27 4.94 -7.22
CA LEU A 181 -9.43 6.15 -8.03
C LEU A 181 -10.57 6.99 -7.43
N TYR A 182 -10.25 8.25 -7.11
CA TYR A 182 -11.26 9.25 -6.79
C TYR A 182 -11.48 10.15 -8.01
N ARG A 183 -12.69 10.19 -8.47
CA ARG A 183 -13.16 10.98 -9.65
C ARG A 183 -14.60 11.41 -9.44
N ASP A 184 -14.91 12.66 -9.75
CA ASP A 184 -16.28 13.19 -9.69
C ASP A 184 -16.96 12.90 -8.32
N ASP A 185 -16.25 13.18 -7.23
CA ASP A 185 -16.68 12.95 -5.84
C ASP A 185 -16.96 11.47 -5.48
N GLN A 186 -16.54 10.55 -6.31
CA GLN A 186 -16.68 9.12 -6.06
C GLN A 186 -15.31 8.45 -5.86
N LEU A 187 -15.21 7.66 -4.79
CA LEU A 187 -14.06 6.80 -4.53
C LEU A 187 -14.35 5.38 -5.02
N SER A 188 -13.55 4.88 -5.94
CA SER A 188 -13.71 3.55 -6.52
C SER A 188 -12.48 2.70 -6.26
N GLN A 189 -12.65 1.57 -5.59
CA GLN A 189 -11.59 0.57 -5.47
C GLN A 189 -11.34 -0.08 -6.83
N LEU A 190 -10.10 -0.03 -7.31
CA LEU A 190 -9.68 -0.61 -8.59
C LEU A 190 -9.19 -2.04 -8.44
N SER A 191 -8.45 -2.33 -7.37
CA SER A 191 -7.92 -3.67 -7.06
C SER A 191 -8.92 -4.50 -6.28
N ARG A 192 -8.72 -5.84 -6.27
CA ARG A 192 -9.45 -6.77 -5.40
C ARG A 192 -8.51 -7.26 -4.31
N ASP A 193 -9.05 -7.48 -3.12
CA ASP A 193 -8.29 -8.08 -2.02
C ASP A 193 -8.02 -9.57 -2.35
N HIS A 194 -6.79 -10.04 -2.13
CA HIS A 194 -6.45 -11.45 -2.28
C HIS A 194 -6.55 -12.14 -0.92
N ASP A 195 -7.77 -12.27 -0.42
CA ASP A 195 -8.10 -12.94 0.84
C ASP A 195 -9.11 -14.09 0.64
N LEU A 196 -9.33 -14.86 1.68
CA LEU A 196 -10.29 -15.98 1.61
C LEU A 196 -11.72 -15.51 1.37
N LEU A 197 -12.11 -14.33 1.86
CA LEU A 197 -13.45 -13.80 1.62
C LEU A 197 -13.69 -13.60 0.12
N GLN A 198 -12.71 -13.07 -0.58
CA GLN A 198 -12.78 -12.89 -2.04
C GLN A 198 -12.75 -14.24 -2.77
N ASP A 199 -11.94 -15.20 -2.30
CA ASP A 199 -11.89 -16.55 -2.87
C ASP A 199 -13.24 -17.30 -2.70
N TRP A 200 -14.03 -16.96 -1.67
CA TRP A 200 -15.37 -17.54 -1.44
C TRP A 200 -16.49 -16.87 -2.26
N MET A 201 -16.22 -15.75 -2.93
CA MET A 201 -17.25 -15.03 -3.68
C MET A 201 -17.99 -15.90 -4.72
N PRO A 202 -17.34 -16.80 -5.48
CA PRO A 202 -18.04 -17.71 -6.38
C PRO A 202 -19.07 -18.59 -5.64
N ASP A 203 -18.70 -19.16 -4.50
CA ASP A 203 -19.59 -20.01 -3.69
C ASP A 203 -20.74 -19.20 -3.07
N ILE A 204 -20.49 -17.94 -2.70
CA ILE A 204 -21.53 -17.03 -2.21
C ILE A 204 -22.52 -16.70 -3.33
N LEU A 205 -22.04 -16.40 -4.52
CA LEU A 205 -22.88 -16.10 -5.67
C LEU A 205 -23.71 -17.32 -6.11
N ASP A 206 -23.15 -18.53 -5.99
CA ASP A 206 -23.84 -19.80 -6.25
C ASP A 206 -24.81 -20.22 -5.13
N GLY A 207 -24.88 -19.44 -4.02
CA GLY A 207 -25.74 -19.77 -2.87
C GLY A 207 -25.24 -20.92 -1.99
N LYS A 208 -24.02 -21.41 -2.19
CA LYS A 208 -23.41 -22.49 -1.38
C LYS A 208 -22.95 -22.00 -0.01
N ARG A 209 -22.68 -20.69 0.12
CA ARG A 209 -22.29 -20.01 1.35
C ARG A 209 -23.01 -18.68 1.44
N SER A 210 -23.49 -18.28 2.64
CA SER A 210 -24.07 -16.96 2.80
C SER A 210 -22.99 -15.89 3.00
N MET A 211 -23.23 -14.68 2.50
CA MET A 211 -22.35 -13.53 2.76
C MET A 211 -22.20 -13.26 4.28
N ALA A 212 -23.29 -13.42 5.04
CA ALA A 212 -23.27 -13.19 6.48
C ALA A 212 -22.37 -14.19 7.23
N GLU A 213 -22.32 -15.45 6.81
CA GLU A 213 -21.40 -16.46 7.36
C GLU A 213 -19.96 -16.15 6.96
N ALA A 214 -19.72 -15.79 5.70
CA ALA A 214 -18.40 -15.45 5.20
C ALA A 214 -17.79 -14.26 5.94
N LEU A 215 -18.58 -13.19 6.16
CA LEU A 215 -18.13 -12.00 6.89
C LEU A 215 -17.86 -12.23 8.38
N ARG A 216 -18.50 -13.25 9.00
CA ARG A 216 -18.26 -13.61 10.40
C ARG A 216 -17.11 -14.61 10.57
N ASP A 217 -16.64 -15.22 9.50
CA ASP A 217 -15.54 -16.18 9.58
C ASP A 217 -14.23 -15.45 9.89
N PRO A 218 -13.56 -15.78 11.02
CA PRO A 218 -12.31 -15.12 11.41
C PRO A 218 -11.16 -15.34 10.42
N ASN A 219 -11.31 -16.31 9.52
CA ASN A 219 -10.32 -16.59 8.49
C ASN A 219 -10.54 -15.74 7.22
N GLY A 220 -11.70 -15.11 7.07
CA GLY A 220 -12.06 -14.41 5.83
C GLY A 220 -11.00 -13.42 5.34
N ARG A 221 -10.30 -12.76 6.26
CA ARG A 221 -9.22 -11.81 5.96
C ARG A 221 -7.83 -12.42 5.82
N LYS A 222 -7.69 -13.75 5.86
CA LYS A 222 -6.40 -14.39 5.61
C LYS A 222 -6.00 -14.25 4.15
N LEU A 223 -4.80 -13.73 3.93
CA LEU A 223 -4.26 -13.57 2.59
C LEU A 223 -4.10 -14.92 1.87
N THR A 224 -4.49 -14.94 0.62
CA THR A 224 -4.37 -16.08 -0.28
C THR A 224 -3.30 -15.87 -1.37
N SER A 225 -2.82 -14.62 -1.52
CA SER A 225 -1.66 -14.30 -2.36
C SER A 225 -0.86 -13.13 -1.77
N PHE A 226 0.45 -13.29 -1.67
CA PHE A 226 1.40 -12.29 -1.17
C PHE A 226 2.82 -12.57 -1.65
N ILE A 227 3.68 -11.57 -1.68
CA ILE A 227 5.10 -11.73 -2.01
C ILE A 227 5.82 -12.46 -0.87
N GLY A 228 6.53 -13.55 -1.20
CA GLY A 228 7.21 -14.40 -0.23
C GLY A 228 6.51 -15.76 0.03
N MET A 229 5.41 -16.02 -0.68
CA MET A 229 4.73 -17.32 -0.61
C MET A 229 5.24 -18.37 -1.63
N GLY A 230 6.29 -18.06 -2.38
CA GLY A 230 6.73 -18.87 -3.49
C GLY A 230 6.04 -18.47 -4.79
N GLU A 231 5.19 -19.32 -5.36
CA GLU A 231 4.38 -18.99 -6.53
C GLU A 231 3.15 -18.16 -6.13
N LEU A 232 2.91 -17.06 -6.86
CA LEU A 232 1.75 -16.19 -6.61
C LEU A 232 0.48 -16.83 -7.15
N ARG A 233 -0.56 -16.89 -6.32
CA ARG A 233 -1.87 -17.43 -6.73
C ARG A 233 -2.70 -16.40 -7.48
N HIS A 234 -2.64 -15.15 -7.03
CA HIS A 234 -3.39 -14.04 -7.59
C HIS A 234 -2.47 -12.86 -7.82
N VAL A 235 -2.64 -12.21 -8.96
CA VAL A 235 -2.02 -10.92 -9.32
C VAL A 235 -3.08 -10.13 -10.06
N ASP A 236 -3.48 -9.00 -9.52
CA ASP A 236 -4.51 -8.15 -10.10
C ASP A 236 -3.88 -6.91 -10.76
N TYR A 237 -4.27 -6.58 -11.98
CA TYR A 237 -3.76 -5.42 -12.71
C TYR A 237 -4.66 -5.03 -13.88
N ASN A 238 -4.62 -3.77 -14.28
CA ASN A 238 -5.34 -3.33 -15.47
C ASN A 238 -4.54 -3.60 -16.75
N ARG A 239 -5.13 -4.34 -17.66
CA ARG A 239 -4.53 -4.60 -19.00
C ARG A 239 -4.60 -3.35 -19.88
N THR A 240 -5.72 -2.64 -19.84
CA THR A 240 -5.92 -1.38 -20.53
C THR A 240 -5.65 -0.24 -19.57
N PRO A 241 -4.80 0.73 -19.91
CA PRO A 241 -4.55 1.87 -19.04
C PRO A 241 -5.81 2.71 -18.87
N ILE A 242 -5.99 3.24 -17.67
CA ILE A 242 -7.09 4.17 -17.36
C ILE A 242 -6.62 5.57 -17.72
N PRO A 243 -7.33 6.30 -18.61
CA PRO A 243 -7.02 7.69 -18.87
C PRO A 243 -7.37 8.53 -17.63
N LEU A 244 -6.40 9.25 -17.11
CA LEU A 244 -6.60 10.19 -16.01
C LEU A 244 -7.09 11.52 -16.54
N LEU A 245 -7.99 12.13 -15.79
CA LEU A 245 -8.59 13.44 -16.02
C LEU A 245 -8.07 14.46 -15.01
N PRO A 246 -8.12 15.77 -15.33
CA PRO A 246 -7.86 16.80 -14.32
C PRO A 246 -8.76 16.62 -13.09
N GLY A 247 -8.16 16.68 -11.89
CA GLY A 247 -8.86 16.47 -10.63
C GLY A 247 -8.94 15.03 -10.13
N ASP A 248 -8.55 14.05 -10.95
CA ASP A 248 -8.44 12.66 -10.50
C ASP A 248 -7.41 12.52 -9.38
N ARG A 249 -7.70 11.63 -8.42
CA ARG A 249 -6.74 11.24 -7.39
C ARG A 249 -6.61 9.72 -7.35
N VAL A 250 -5.38 9.23 -7.40
CA VAL A 250 -5.07 7.80 -7.29
C VAL A 250 -4.48 7.55 -5.90
N LEU A 251 -5.06 6.59 -5.17
CA LEU A 251 -4.62 6.26 -3.82
C LEU A 251 -4.07 4.83 -3.79
N LEU A 252 -2.91 4.67 -3.14
CA LEU A 252 -2.37 3.37 -2.74
C LEU A 252 -2.39 3.33 -1.22
N MET A 253 -2.99 2.30 -0.62
CA MET A 253 -3.13 2.23 0.84
C MET A 253 -3.06 0.81 1.38
N SER A 254 -2.49 0.66 2.57
CA SER A 254 -2.52 -0.56 3.37
C SER A 254 -3.80 -0.67 4.20
N ASP A 255 -4.02 -1.82 4.83
CA ASP A 255 -5.18 -2.11 5.68
C ASP A 255 -5.32 -1.18 6.88
N GLY A 256 -4.22 -0.61 7.35
CA GLY A 256 -4.22 0.38 8.43
C GLY A 256 -5.06 1.62 8.12
N VAL A 257 -5.29 1.94 6.85
CA VAL A 257 -6.14 3.06 6.42
C VAL A 257 -7.58 2.63 6.24
N TYR A 258 -7.86 1.77 5.27
CA TYR A 258 -9.23 1.38 4.93
C TYR A 258 -9.91 0.49 6.01
N GLY A 259 -9.14 -0.06 6.93
CA GLY A 259 -9.66 -0.74 8.11
C GLY A 259 -10.15 0.20 9.21
N THR A 260 -9.80 1.49 9.14
CA THR A 260 -10.14 2.51 10.13
C THR A 260 -11.09 3.57 9.61
N VAL A 261 -11.02 3.89 8.32
CA VAL A 261 -11.81 4.93 7.66
C VAL A 261 -12.60 4.29 6.54
N SER A 262 -13.91 4.49 6.53
CA SER A 262 -14.78 3.97 5.47
C SER A 262 -14.56 4.70 4.14
N ASP A 263 -14.91 4.05 3.03
CA ASP A 263 -14.81 4.65 1.69
C ASP A 263 -15.61 5.96 1.59
N ALA A 264 -16.77 6.07 2.29
CA ALA A 264 -17.57 7.27 2.32
C ALA A 264 -16.89 8.43 3.06
N GLU A 265 -16.24 8.15 4.19
CA GLU A 265 -15.44 9.13 4.93
C GLU A 265 -14.22 9.56 4.13
N MET A 266 -13.50 8.64 3.51
CA MET A 266 -12.39 8.95 2.63
C MET A 266 -12.83 9.84 1.45
N ALA A 267 -13.94 9.54 0.81
CA ALA A 267 -14.48 10.36 -0.27
C ALA A 267 -14.83 11.79 0.21
N ALA A 268 -15.42 11.92 1.40
CA ALA A 268 -15.74 13.22 2.00
C ALA A 268 -14.46 14.03 2.29
N ILE A 269 -13.45 13.41 2.89
CA ILE A 269 -12.15 14.04 3.13
C ILE A 269 -11.52 14.52 1.82
N LEU A 270 -11.51 13.66 0.80
CA LEU A 270 -10.94 13.99 -0.50
C LEU A 270 -11.68 15.14 -1.20
N ARG A 271 -12.99 15.22 -1.06
CA ARG A 271 -13.81 16.33 -1.60
C ARG A 271 -13.52 17.65 -0.89
N ASP A 272 -13.46 17.62 0.45
CA ASP A 272 -13.37 18.82 1.27
C ASP A 272 -11.95 19.40 1.32
N CYS A 273 -10.94 18.58 1.00
CA CYS A 273 -9.54 18.97 1.00
C CYS A 273 -9.10 19.44 -0.39
N GLY A 274 -8.83 20.75 -0.50
CA GLY A 274 -8.34 21.37 -1.74
C GLY A 274 -6.89 21.05 -2.10
N SER A 275 -6.14 20.42 -1.17
CA SER A 275 -4.77 19.96 -1.41
C SER A 275 -4.54 18.58 -0.80
N VAL A 276 -3.52 17.91 -1.30
CA VAL A 276 -3.08 16.57 -0.85
C VAL A 276 -2.72 16.54 0.63
N GLN A 277 -2.10 17.61 1.13
CA GLN A 277 -1.66 17.72 2.52
C GLN A 277 -2.80 17.82 3.51
N LEU A 278 -3.85 18.59 3.18
CA LEU A 278 -4.98 18.79 4.08
C LEU A 278 -5.80 17.51 4.26
N ALA A 279 -5.94 16.70 3.22
CA ALA A 279 -6.67 15.45 3.31
C ALA A 279 -5.97 14.40 4.20
N GLY A 280 -4.65 14.49 4.38
CA GLY A 280 -3.88 13.58 5.24
C GLY A 280 -3.86 13.94 6.71
N SER A 281 -4.20 15.18 7.07
CA SER A 281 -4.20 15.67 8.46
C SER A 281 -5.57 15.57 9.14
N HIS A 282 -6.59 15.11 8.46
CA HIS A 282 -7.94 14.86 8.94
C HIS A 282 -8.24 13.37 9.06
#